data_8c63623c025a1dee1fd7b2a53da80f52
#
_entry.id   8c63623c025a1dee1fd7b2a53da80f52
#
_cell.length_a   1.000
_cell.length_b   1.000
_cell.length_c   1.000
_cell.angle_alpha   90.00
_cell.angle_beta   90.00
_cell.angle_gamma   90.00
#
_symmetry.space_group_name_H-M   'P 1'
#
loop_
_entity.id
_entity.type
_entity.pdbx_description
1 polymer ?
#
loop_
_entity_poly.entity_id
_entity_poly.type
_entity_poly.pdbx_seq_one_letter_code
_entity_poly.pdbx_strand_id
1 'polypeptide(L)'
;MLGQQFYHETIRKVIIAFGTLFNDIQLVRKDNNGTITQTMKVPLAYGPREKFLVRLREDADLTKQVAITLPRIGFEIQNLSYDSVRKLSRVQKFKKVKGSTEKQLDTQYMPVPYNLDIELYVMAKQSDDALQVVEQILPYFQPDYTLTINDMSDMGIKKDVPIILNGISYEDSYDGDFETRRALIYTLSFTTKFYLYGPVTSSKVIKTVQVDQYTDMPDQSPKREQRYKVVPNPTTADADDDFGFSETTSFFQDAQGYNTETGEDDNKS
;
A
#
# COMPACT_ATOMS: atom_id res chain seq x y z
N MET A 1 18.96 -3.00 10.05
CA MET A 1 17.53 -3.00 9.74
C MET A 1 17.09 -1.79 8.89
N LEU A 2 17.61 -0.60 9.09
CA LEU A 2 17.22 0.59 8.31
C LEU A 2 18.03 0.80 7.01
N GLY A 3 18.88 -0.15 6.61
CA GLY A 3 19.71 -0.05 5.39
C GLY A 3 19.17 -0.75 4.15
N GLN A 4 18.02 -1.43 4.24
CA GLN A 4 17.41 -2.06 3.08
C GLN A 4 16.44 -1.09 2.41
N GLN A 5 16.71 -0.76 1.15
CA GLN A 5 15.78 0.05 0.36
C GLN A 5 14.55 -0.77 -0.01
N PHE A 6 13.36 -0.21 0.24
CA PHE A 6 12.09 -0.72 -0.25
C PHE A 6 11.10 0.44 -0.44
N TYR A 7 10.21 0.32 -1.39
CA TYR A 7 9.19 1.32 -1.66
C TYR A 7 7.95 0.66 -2.28
N HIS A 8 6.88 0.56 -1.51
CA HIS A 8 5.61 -0.07 -1.93
C HIS A 8 4.61 0.91 -2.53
N GLU A 9 4.96 2.20 -2.59
CA GLU A 9 4.12 3.29 -3.10
C GLU A 9 2.76 3.45 -2.37
N THR A 10 2.61 2.91 -1.17
CA THR A 10 1.32 2.87 -0.45
C THR A 10 0.74 4.27 -0.27
N ILE A 11 1.52 5.23 0.25
CA ILE A 11 1.05 6.62 0.43
C ILE A 11 0.66 7.23 -0.93
N ARG A 12 1.47 7.03 -1.96
CA ARG A 12 1.19 7.53 -3.30
C ARG A 12 -0.11 6.96 -3.86
N LYS A 13 -0.35 5.65 -3.68
CA LYS A 13 -1.60 4.99 -4.12
C LYS A 13 -2.81 5.57 -3.40
N VAL A 14 -2.71 5.82 -2.09
CA VAL A 14 -3.79 6.46 -1.31
C VAL A 14 -4.10 7.86 -1.83
N ILE A 15 -3.07 8.68 -2.10
CA ILE A 15 -3.22 10.04 -2.64
C ILE A 15 -3.88 10.01 -4.03
N ILE A 16 -3.44 9.11 -4.90
CA ILE A 16 -4.03 8.96 -6.24
C ILE A 16 -5.49 8.51 -6.15
N ALA A 17 -5.78 7.52 -5.28
CA ALA A 17 -7.14 7.04 -5.07
C ALA A 17 -8.06 8.15 -4.55
N PHE A 18 -7.58 8.95 -3.59
CA PHE A 18 -8.29 10.12 -3.09
C PHE A 18 -8.56 11.15 -4.21
N GLY A 19 -7.54 11.50 -4.98
CA GLY A 19 -7.69 12.44 -6.10
C GLY A 19 -8.64 11.92 -7.18
N THR A 20 -8.62 10.62 -7.47
CA THR A 20 -9.52 10.01 -8.46
C THR A 20 -10.98 10.13 -8.05
N LEU A 21 -11.28 10.04 -6.75
CA LEU A 21 -12.64 10.15 -6.22
C LEU A 21 -13.31 11.50 -6.57
N PHE A 22 -12.53 12.59 -6.60
CA PHE A 22 -13.06 13.95 -6.83
C PHE A 22 -12.75 14.49 -8.25
N ASN A 23 -12.17 13.68 -9.12
CA ASN A 23 -11.70 14.18 -10.43
C ASN A 23 -12.81 14.43 -11.46
N ASP A 24 -14.02 13.89 -11.27
CA ASP A 24 -15.09 13.94 -12.27
C ASP A 24 -16.27 14.85 -11.89
N ILE A 25 -16.06 15.76 -10.93
CA ILE A 25 -17.08 16.73 -10.51
C ILE A 25 -17.34 17.72 -11.64
N GLN A 26 -18.63 17.92 -11.96
CA GLN A 26 -19.07 18.81 -13.02
C GLN A 26 -20.01 19.89 -12.49
N LEU A 27 -19.89 21.07 -13.03
CA LEU A 27 -20.78 22.19 -12.78
C LEU A 27 -21.70 22.40 -13.97
N VAL A 28 -22.96 22.68 -13.67
CA VAL A 28 -24.00 22.99 -14.65
C VAL A 28 -24.55 24.37 -14.37
N ARG A 29 -24.39 25.29 -15.34
CA ARG A 29 -25.02 26.61 -15.28
C ARG A 29 -26.30 26.60 -16.08
N LYS A 30 -27.37 27.17 -15.48
CA LYS A 30 -28.68 27.28 -16.07
C LYS A 30 -29.03 28.74 -16.30
N ASP A 31 -29.79 29.00 -17.33
CA ASP A 31 -30.41 30.31 -17.58
C ASP A 31 -31.66 30.49 -16.69
N ASN A 32 -32.22 31.72 -16.63
CA ASN A 32 -33.42 32.05 -15.88
C ASN A 32 -34.66 31.17 -16.23
N ASN A 33 -34.62 30.54 -17.40
CA ASN A 33 -35.66 29.62 -17.88
C ASN A 33 -35.40 28.15 -17.48
N GLY A 34 -34.32 27.86 -16.71
CA GLY A 34 -33.95 26.50 -16.30
C GLY A 34 -33.20 25.68 -17.38
N THR A 35 -32.92 26.29 -18.56
CA THR A 35 -32.18 25.64 -19.63
C THR A 35 -30.70 25.62 -19.32
N ILE A 36 -30.04 24.46 -19.54
CA ILE A 36 -28.61 24.31 -19.33
C ILE A 36 -27.85 25.13 -20.39
N THR A 37 -27.11 26.12 -19.92
CA THR A 37 -26.31 27.02 -20.78
C THR A 37 -24.87 26.52 -20.91
N GLN A 38 -24.31 25.95 -19.84
CA GLN A 38 -22.92 25.51 -19.81
C GLN A 38 -22.73 24.34 -18.84
N THR A 39 -21.98 23.32 -19.28
CA THR A 39 -21.49 22.26 -18.42
C THR A 39 -19.96 22.31 -18.44
N MET A 40 -19.33 22.34 -17.27
CA MET A 40 -17.88 22.38 -17.18
C MET A 40 -17.38 21.39 -16.11
N LYS A 41 -16.30 20.70 -16.41
CA LYS A 41 -15.58 19.87 -15.44
C LYS A 41 -14.74 20.77 -14.53
N VAL A 42 -14.81 20.55 -13.20
CA VAL A 42 -14.01 21.29 -12.23
C VAL A 42 -12.61 20.67 -12.17
N PRO A 43 -11.55 21.44 -12.49
CA PRO A 43 -10.21 20.92 -12.47
C PRO A 43 -9.74 20.65 -11.03
N LEU A 44 -9.15 19.47 -10.80
CA LEU A 44 -8.55 19.04 -9.54
C LEU A 44 -7.03 19.14 -9.63
N ALA A 45 -6.38 19.59 -8.55
CA ALA A 45 -4.93 19.60 -8.45
C ALA A 45 -4.44 19.32 -7.04
N TYR A 46 -3.33 18.59 -6.91
CA TYR A 46 -2.61 18.41 -5.66
C TYR A 46 -1.67 19.59 -5.41
N GLY A 47 -1.76 20.19 -4.24
CA GLY A 47 -0.85 21.24 -3.82
C GLY A 47 -1.39 22.07 -2.66
N PRO A 48 -0.50 22.81 -1.98
CA PRO A 48 -0.87 23.62 -0.83
C PRO A 48 -1.83 24.75 -1.21
N ARG A 49 -2.79 25.01 -0.33
CA ARG A 49 -3.80 26.06 -0.46
C ARG A 49 -3.20 27.42 -0.83
N GLU A 50 -2.14 27.80 -0.15
CA GLU A 50 -1.46 29.08 -0.37
C GLU A 50 -0.98 29.27 -1.81
N LYS A 51 -0.50 28.20 -2.44
CA LYS A 51 -0.03 28.24 -3.83
C LYS A 51 -1.17 28.61 -4.80
N PHE A 52 -2.37 28.15 -4.51
CA PHE A 52 -3.56 28.52 -5.32
C PHE A 52 -3.97 29.96 -5.07
N LEU A 53 -3.93 30.44 -3.82
CA LEU A 53 -4.26 31.81 -3.44
C LEU A 53 -3.28 32.82 -4.05
N VAL A 54 -1.98 32.55 -3.99
CA VAL A 54 -0.96 33.42 -4.61
C VAL A 54 -1.21 33.55 -6.12
N ARG A 55 -1.50 32.44 -6.81
CA ARG A 55 -1.79 32.46 -8.25
C ARG A 55 -3.10 33.15 -8.60
N LEU A 56 -4.05 33.25 -7.67
CA LEU A 56 -5.28 34.05 -7.85
C LEU A 56 -5.02 35.54 -7.71
N ARG A 57 -4.02 35.92 -6.87
CA ARG A 57 -3.61 37.32 -6.64
C ARG A 57 -2.65 37.85 -7.70
N GLU A 58 -1.85 36.98 -8.31
CA GLU A 58 -0.97 37.39 -9.40
C GLU A 58 -1.80 37.86 -10.60
N ASP A 59 -1.70 39.14 -10.92
CA ASP A 59 -2.26 39.69 -12.15
C ASP A 59 -1.74 38.92 -13.35
N ALA A 60 -2.65 38.55 -14.24
CA ALA A 60 -2.29 37.95 -15.51
C ALA A 60 -1.56 39.01 -16.35
N ASP A 61 -0.27 39.15 -16.15
CA ASP A 61 0.59 39.86 -17.09
C ASP A 61 0.44 39.16 -18.45
N LEU A 62 0.09 39.92 -19.47
CA LEU A 62 -0.23 39.41 -20.82
C LEU A 62 0.84 38.51 -21.44
N THR A 63 2.02 38.44 -20.83
CA THR A 63 3.16 37.61 -21.21
C THR A 63 3.24 36.26 -20.47
N LYS A 64 2.48 36.04 -19.38
CA LYS A 64 2.45 34.80 -18.63
C LYS A 64 1.03 34.22 -18.56
N GLN A 65 0.76 33.22 -19.39
CA GLN A 65 -0.50 32.48 -19.47
C GLN A 65 -0.85 31.63 -18.24
N VAL A 66 -0.69 32.12 -17.00
CA VAL A 66 -0.92 31.31 -15.78
C VAL A 66 -1.92 31.96 -14.84
N ALA A 67 -3.02 32.45 -15.38
CA ALA A 67 -4.19 32.77 -14.55
C ALA A 67 -4.92 31.48 -14.22
N ILE A 68 -5.04 31.17 -12.92
CA ILE A 68 -5.88 30.04 -12.45
C ILE A 68 -7.33 30.41 -12.68
N THR A 69 -8.04 29.59 -13.45
CA THR A 69 -9.48 29.73 -13.64
C THR A 69 -10.22 29.14 -12.44
N LEU A 70 -11.19 29.88 -11.90
CA LEU A 70 -12.18 29.39 -10.94
C LEU A 70 -13.46 28.97 -11.67
N PRO A 71 -14.19 27.96 -11.22
CA PRO A 71 -14.01 27.16 -10.01
C PRO A 71 -12.91 26.10 -10.13
N ARG A 72 -12.30 25.73 -8.99
CA ARG A 72 -11.22 24.76 -8.91
C ARG A 72 -11.24 23.98 -7.60
N ILE A 73 -10.80 22.74 -7.64
CA ILE A 73 -10.58 21.91 -6.45
C ILE A 73 -9.08 21.69 -6.27
N GLY A 74 -8.62 21.90 -5.05
CA GLY A 74 -7.25 21.57 -4.63
C GLY A 74 -7.29 20.62 -3.44
N PHE A 75 -6.24 19.84 -3.23
CA PHE A 75 -6.10 19.05 -2.01
C PHE A 75 -4.65 18.89 -1.62
N GLU A 76 -4.41 18.74 -0.31
CA GLU A 76 -3.08 18.53 0.24
C GLU A 76 -3.11 17.62 1.47
N ILE A 77 -1.97 17.04 1.78
CA ILE A 77 -1.75 16.28 3.01
C ILE A 77 -1.42 17.28 4.11
N GLN A 78 -2.17 17.21 5.23
CA GLN A 78 -1.93 18.03 6.40
C GLN A 78 -1.07 17.30 7.44
N ASN A 79 -1.37 16.03 7.69
CA ASN A 79 -0.71 15.30 8.77
C ASN A 79 -0.65 13.80 8.48
N LEU A 80 0.36 13.15 9.07
CA LEU A 80 0.51 11.70 9.09
C LEU A 80 0.75 11.26 10.53
N SER A 81 -0.20 10.54 11.13
CA SER A 81 -0.14 10.13 12.52
C SER A 81 -0.24 8.62 12.69
N TYR A 82 0.49 8.08 13.67
CA TYR A 82 0.40 6.67 14.05
C TYR A 82 -0.91 6.38 14.78
N ASP A 83 -1.61 5.30 14.40
CA ASP A 83 -2.84 4.86 15.07
C ASP A 83 -2.56 3.74 16.07
N SER A 84 -2.48 4.10 17.34
CA SER A 84 -2.21 3.15 18.43
C SER A 84 -3.36 2.19 18.70
N VAL A 85 -4.60 2.56 18.37
CA VAL A 85 -5.81 1.74 18.60
C VAL A 85 -5.83 0.54 17.67
N ARG A 86 -5.42 0.70 16.41
CA ARG A 86 -5.37 -0.37 15.40
C ARG A 86 -4.04 -1.14 15.41
N LYS A 87 -3.22 -1.01 16.44
CA LYS A 87 -1.92 -1.68 16.54
C LYS A 87 -2.06 -3.19 16.39
N LEU A 88 -1.26 -3.77 15.48
CA LEU A 88 -1.15 -5.20 15.25
C LEU A 88 0.03 -5.82 16.01
N SER A 89 0.03 -7.15 16.14
CA SER A 89 1.13 -7.88 16.76
C SER A 89 2.42 -7.73 15.96
N ARG A 90 3.53 -7.41 16.65
CA ARG A 90 4.86 -7.27 16.02
C ARG A 90 5.51 -8.60 15.62
N VAL A 91 5.07 -9.70 16.24
CA VAL A 91 5.67 -11.03 16.04
C VAL A 91 5.03 -11.75 14.86
N GLN A 92 3.80 -11.43 14.56
CA GLN A 92 3.02 -12.06 13.51
C GLN A 92 3.55 -11.70 12.11
N LYS A 93 3.52 -12.68 11.20
CA LYS A 93 4.05 -12.53 9.84
C LYS A 93 3.05 -13.08 8.83
N PHE A 94 2.96 -12.41 7.69
CA PHE A 94 2.38 -12.98 6.49
C PHE A 94 3.43 -13.79 5.76
N LYS A 95 3.04 -14.95 5.26
CA LYS A 95 3.90 -15.81 4.44
C LYS A 95 3.16 -16.14 3.15
N LYS A 96 3.89 -16.12 2.04
CA LYS A 96 3.37 -16.49 0.72
C LYS A 96 4.43 -17.25 -0.05
N VAL A 97 4.04 -18.37 -0.62
CA VAL A 97 4.90 -19.16 -1.51
C VAL A 97 5.05 -18.43 -2.85
N LYS A 98 6.26 -18.37 -3.36
CA LYS A 98 6.59 -17.66 -4.60
C LYS A 98 7.25 -18.59 -5.63
N GLY A 99 6.79 -18.43 -6.87
CA GLY A 99 7.38 -19.06 -8.04
C GLY A 99 6.68 -20.35 -8.47
N SER A 100 6.90 -20.74 -9.72
CA SER A 100 6.33 -21.95 -10.34
C SER A 100 6.87 -23.26 -9.75
N THR A 101 7.96 -23.19 -8.98
CA THR A 101 8.58 -24.35 -8.30
C THR A 101 8.39 -24.32 -6.79
N GLU A 102 7.68 -23.28 -6.26
CA GLU A 102 7.29 -23.14 -4.84
C GLU A 102 8.42 -23.38 -3.82
N LYS A 103 9.66 -23.10 -4.25
CA LYS A 103 10.88 -23.29 -3.44
C LYS A 103 11.26 -22.05 -2.62
N GLN A 104 10.52 -20.96 -2.77
CA GLN A 104 10.78 -19.69 -2.08
C GLN A 104 9.56 -19.28 -1.28
N LEU A 105 9.81 -18.85 -0.05
CA LEU A 105 8.80 -18.34 0.87
C LEU A 105 9.06 -16.87 1.12
N ASP A 106 8.15 -16.02 0.64
CA ASP A 106 8.14 -14.61 0.94
C ASP A 106 7.48 -14.39 2.31
N THR A 107 8.18 -13.68 3.17
CA THR A 107 7.74 -13.40 4.54
C THR A 107 7.73 -11.89 4.78
N GLN A 108 6.66 -11.41 5.36
CA GLN A 108 6.48 -10.01 5.70
C GLN A 108 5.90 -9.88 7.12
N TYR A 109 6.43 -8.94 7.89
CA TYR A 109 5.85 -8.60 9.20
C TYR A 109 4.52 -7.87 9.03
N MET A 110 3.65 -7.98 10.04
CA MET A 110 2.40 -7.24 10.08
C MET A 110 2.61 -5.76 9.87
N PRO A 111 1.72 -5.11 9.09
CA PRO A 111 1.84 -3.70 8.79
C PRO A 111 1.56 -2.81 9.99
N VAL A 112 2.02 -1.57 9.87
CA VAL A 112 1.84 -0.54 10.89
C VAL A 112 0.69 0.38 10.47
N PRO A 113 -0.33 0.59 11.34
CA PRO A 113 -1.46 1.45 11.04
C PRO A 113 -1.11 2.93 11.16
N TYR A 114 -1.51 3.72 10.18
CA TYR A 114 -1.39 5.17 10.16
C TYR A 114 -2.69 5.82 9.72
N ASN A 115 -2.90 7.04 10.18
CA ASN A 115 -3.94 7.94 9.73
C ASN A 115 -3.29 9.04 8.89
N LEU A 116 -3.89 9.35 7.75
CA LEU A 116 -3.48 10.43 6.85
C LEU A 116 -4.60 11.45 6.82
N ASP A 117 -4.32 12.66 7.29
CA ASP A 117 -5.24 13.77 7.25
C ASP A 117 -5.03 14.55 5.95
N ILE A 118 -6.11 14.72 5.21
CA ILE A 118 -6.14 15.39 3.91
C ILE A 118 -7.16 16.50 3.95
N GLU A 119 -6.82 17.67 3.46
CA GLU A 119 -7.76 18.76 3.22
C GLU A 119 -8.04 18.92 1.73
N LEU A 120 -9.32 19.05 1.42
CA LEU A 120 -9.84 19.34 0.10
C LEU A 120 -10.39 20.75 0.07
N TYR A 121 -9.91 21.56 -0.84
CA TYR A 121 -10.32 22.96 -1.01
C TYR A 121 -11.17 23.11 -2.25
N VAL A 122 -12.40 23.55 -2.09
CA VAL A 122 -13.27 23.97 -3.19
C VAL A 122 -13.23 25.48 -3.28
N MET A 123 -12.64 25.98 -4.34
CA MET A 123 -12.44 27.40 -4.58
C MET A 123 -13.35 27.86 -5.74
N ALA A 124 -14.20 28.84 -5.50
CA ALA A 124 -15.10 29.40 -6.51
C ALA A 124 -15.21 30.92 -6.39
N LYS A 125 -15.65 31.58 -7.47
CA LYS A 125 -15.96 33.02 -7.47
C LYS A 125 -17.41 33.27 -7.06
N GLN A 126 -18.31 32.35 -7.42
CA GLN A 126 -19.74 32.42 -7.16
C GLN A 126 -20.15 31.39 -6.12
N SER A 127 -21.06 31.76 -5.24
CA SER A 127 -21.55 30.86 -4.19
C SER A 127 -22.26 29.62 -4.75
N ASP A 128 -23.06 29.80 -5.80
CA ASP A 128 -23.79 28.71 -6.44
C ASP A 128 -22.86 27.64 -7.02
N ASP A 129 -21.74 28.05 -7.65
CA ASP A 129 -20.75 27.13 -8.18
C ASP A 129 -20.10 26.30 -7.04
N ALA A 130 -19.80 26.94 -5.91
CA ALA A 130 -19.22 26.27 -4.75
C ALA A 130 -20.20 25.27 -4.12
N LEU A 131 -21.45 25.69 -3.93
CA LEU A 131 -22.50 24.84 -3.35
C LEU A 131 -22.80 23.62 -4.21
N GLN A 132 -22.86 23.79 -5.54
CA GLN A 132 -23.04 22.64 -6.46
C GLN A 132 -21.94 21.60 -6.31
N VAL A 133 -20.67 22.02 -6.13
CA VAL A 133 -19.54 21.09 -5.89
C VAL A 133 -19.69 20.39 -4.55
N VAL A 134 -19.98 21.13 -3.49
CA VAL A 134 -20.11 20.58 -2.14
C VAL A 134 -21.28 19.61 -2.05
N GLU A 135 -22.44 19.95 -2.63
CA GLU A 135 -23.61 19.06 -2.67
C GLU A 135 -23.36 17.76 -3.46
N GLN A 136 -22.47 17.75 -4.44
CA GLN A 136 -22.08 16.54 -5.14
C GLN A 136 -21.17 15.62 -4.30
N ILE A 137 -20.45 16.18 -3.32
CA ILE A 137 -19.52 15.44 -2.47
C ILE A 137 -20.20 14.84 -1.25
N LEU A 138 -20.95 15.65 -0.51
CA LEU A 138 -21.45 15.32 0.83
C LEU A 138 -22.30 14.04 0.92
N PRO A 139 -23.20 13.73 0.00
CA PRO A 139 -24.10 12.59 0.12
C PRO A 139 -23.37 11.23 0.10
N TYR A 140 -22.13 11.18 -0.40
CA TYR A 140 -21.33 9.96 -0.44
C TYR A 140 -20.65 9.62 0.89
N PHE A 141 -20.58 10.58 1.83
CA PHE A 141 -19.90 10.41 3.11
C PHE A 141 -20.91 10.29 4.27
N GLN A 142 -21.14 9.04 4.75
CA GLN A 142 -22.06 8.72 5.86
C GLN A 142 -21.40 7.82 6.93
N PRO A 143 -20.44 8.26 7.71
CA PRO A 143 -19.49 9.38 7.54
C PRO A 143 -18.30 9.03 6.66
N ASP A 144 -18.17 7.78 6.21
CA ASP A 144 -17.01 7.27 5.46
C ASP A 144 -17.39 6.76 4.07
N TYR A 145 -16.41 6.84 3.19
CA TYR A 145 -16.41 6.22 1.88
C TYR A 145 -15.20 5.29 1.77
N THR A 146 -15.43 4.02 1.48
CA THR A 146 -14.37 3.02 1.47
C THR A 146 -13.90 2.73 0.04
N LEU A 147 -12.57 2.82 -0.17
CA LEU A 147 -11.90 2.47 -1.41
C LEU A 147 -11.06 1.20 -1.22
N THR A 148 -11.17 0.25 -2.15
CA THR A 148 -10.28 -0.91 -2.18
C THR A 148 -9.01 -0.58 -2.94
N ILE A 149 -7.86 -0.62 -2.27
CA ILE A 149 -6.55 -0.33 -2.83
C ILE A 149 -5.72 -1.62 -2.88
N ASN A 150 -5.03 -1.84 -4.00
CA ASN A 150 -4.03 -2.90 -4.11
C ASN A 150 -2.72 -2.43 -3.46
N ASP A 151 -2.58 -2.69 -2.16
CA ASP A 151 -1.45 -2.22 -1.36
C ASP A 151 -0.14 -2.89 -1.81
N MET A 152 -0.16 -4.22 -1.94
CA MET A 152 1.00 -5.00 -2.34
C MET A 152 0.64 -6.04 -3.39
N SER A 153 0.97 -5.75 -4.65
CA SER A 153 0.78 -6.66 -5.78
C SER A 153 1.55 -7.98 -5.61
N ASP A 154 2.79 -7.88 -5.10
CA ASP A 154 3.68 -9.04 -4.94
C ASP A 154 3.15 -10.07 -3.94
N MET A 155 2.59 -9.59 -2.84
CA MET A 155 1.94 -10.43 -1.83
C MET A 155 0.46 -10.69 -2.12
N GLY A 156 -0.13 -10.02 -3.11
CA GLY A 156 -1.56 -10.12 -3.44
C GLY A 156 -2.46 -9.49 -2.37
N ILE A 157 -1.95 -8.55 -1.59
CA ILE A 157 -2.68 -7.92 -0.49
C ILE A 157 -3.49 -6.74 -1.04
N LYS A 158 -4.82 -6.87 -0.97
CA LYS A 158 -5.78 -5.79 -1.20
C LYS A 158 -6.32 -5.34 0.15
N LYS A 159 -6.48 -4.05 0.35
CA LYS A 159 -7.03 -3.48 1.58
C LYS A 159 -8.08 -2.44 1.27
N ASP A 160 -9.10 -2.44 2.10
CA ASP A 160 -10.12 -1.42 2.11
C ASP A 160 -9.64 -0.26 2.97
N VAL A 161 -9.64 0.91 2.35
CA VAL A 161 -9.15 2.16 2.93
C VAL A 161 -10.33 3.10 3.10
N PRO A 162 -10.83 3.27 4.32
CA PRO A 162 -11.92 4.21 4.59
C PRO A 162 -11.40 5.65 4.56
N ILE A 163 -12.14 6.51 3.89
CA ILE A 163 -11.97 7.96 3.86
C ILE A 163 -13.11 8.57 4.64
N ILE A 164 -12.83 9.18 5.78
CA ILE A 164 -13.80 9.70 6.72
C ILE A 164 -13.84 11.21 6.60
N LEU A 165 -15.02 11.78 6.37
CA LEU A 165 -15.22 13.23 6.42
C LEU A 165 -15.39 13.67 7.88
N ASN A 166 -14.46 14.50 8.37
CA ASN A 166 -14.46 14.98 9.76
C ASN A 166 -15.26 16.28 9.92
N GLY A 167 -15.20 17.16 8.93
CA GLY A 167 -15.84 18.45 9.01
C GLY A 167 -15.65 19.31 7.78
N ILE A 168 -16.42 20.39 7.74
CA ILE A 168 -16.41 21.35 6.66
C ILE A 168 -16.31 22.74 7.27
N SER A 169 -15.41 23.56 6.77
CA SER A 169 -15.32 24.98 7.09
C SER A 169 -15.50 25.83 5.85
N TYR A 170 -16.04 27.00 6.05
CA TYR A 170 -16.28 27.99 5.01
C TYR A 170 -15.52 29.27 5.32
N GLU A 171 -14.83 29.79 4.34
CA GLU A 171 -14.10 31.03 4.41
C GLU A 171 -14.42 31.90 3.18
N ASP A 172 -14.84 33.12 3.44
CA ASP A 172 -15.02 34.15 2.43
C ASP A 172 -13.81 35.07 2.47
N SER A 173 -12.85 34.86 1.56
CA SER A 173 -11.64 35.66 1.50
C SER A 173 -11.94 36.99 0.78
N TYR A 174 -12.08 38.02 1.59
CA TYR A 174 -12.31 39.40 1.13
C TYR A 174 -10.99 40.19 1.31
N ASP A 175 -10.33 40.56 0.24
CA ASP A 175 -9.22 41.51 0.30
C ASP A 175 -9.74 42.92 0.05
N GLY A 176 -9.65 43.75 1.06
CA GLY A 176 -9.99 45.13 1.35
C GLY A 176 -10.47 46.15 0.30
N ASP A 177 -10.33 45.91 -0.99
CA ASP A 177 -10.82 46.78 -2.05
C ASP A 177 -11.93 46.14 -2.88
N PHE A 178 -12.99 46.89 -3.19
CA PHE A 178 -14.14 46.42 -3.96
C PHE A 178 -13.81 45.92 -5.38
N GLU A 179 -12.59 46.13 -5.86
CA GLU A 179 -12.11 45.68 -7.16
C GLU A 179 -11.38 44.36 -7.12
N THR A 180 -10.97 43.85 -5.93
CA THR A 180 -10.18 42.62 -5.81
C THR A 180 -11.04 41.36 -5.93
N ARG A 181 -10.50 40.38 -6.58
CA ARG A 181 -11.15 39.07 -6.89
C ARG A 181 -11.51 38.34 -5.59
N ARG A 182 -12.80 38.24 -5.29
CA ARG A 182 -13.34 37.42 -4.20
C ARG A 182 -13.19 35.96 -4.53
N ALA A 183 -12.63 35.18 -3.60
CA ALA A 183 -12.61 33.72 -3.65
C ALA A 183 -13.35 33.15 -2.44
N LEU A 184 -14.39 32.37 -2.71
CA LEU A 184 -15.09 31.56 -1.72
C LEU A 184 -14.37 30.22 -1.59
N ILE A 185 -14.03 29.83 -0.36
CA ILE A 185 -13.26 28.62 -0.11
C ILE A 185 -14.03 27.75 0.88
N TYR A 186 -14.43 26.55 0.43
CA TYR A 186 -14.88 25.49 1.32
C TYR A 186 -13.72 24.53 1.55
N THR A 187 -13.38 24.28 2.81
CA THR A 187 -12.36 23.32 3.22
C THR A 187 -13.03 22.12 3.85
N LEU A 188 -12.87 20.96 3.23
CA LEU A 188 -13.37 19.70 3.72
C LEU A 188 -12.18 18.91 4.30
N SER A 189 -12.27 18.57 5.57
CA SER A 189 -11.21 17.82 6.27
C SER A 189 -11.54 16.33 6.29
N PHE A 190 -10.61 15.52 5.80
CA PHE A 190 -10.75 14.07 5.72
C PHE A 190 -9.65 13.37 6.50
N THR A 191 -9.97 12.23 7.11
CA THR A 191 -9.01 11.29 7.67
C THR A 191 -9.10 9.96 6.94
N THR A 192 -7.98 9.51 6.42
CA THR A 192 -7.86 8.23 5.71
C THR A 192 -7.06 7.25 6.56
N LYS A 193 -7.59 6.05 6.79
CA LYS A 193 -6.97 5.01 7.62
C LYS A 193 -6.33 3.95 6.75
N PHE A 194 -5.01 3.82 6.80
CA PHE A 194 -4.28 2.88 5.95
C PHE A 194 -3.15 2.18 6.72
N TYR A 195 -2.44 1.29 6.06
CA TYR A 195 -1.37 0.49 6.65
C TYR A 195 -0.08 0.66 5.87
N LEU A 196 1.05 0.81 6.58
CA LEU A 196 2.38 0.81 6.00
C LEU A 196 3.06 -0.54 6.21
N TYR A 197 3.60 -1.09 5.14
CA TYR A 197 4.25 -2.38 5.10
C TYR A 197 5.78 -2.22 5.11
N GLY A 198 6.45 -3.11 5.83
CA GLY A 198 7.90 -3.21 5.83
C GLY A 198 8.44 -3.95 4.60
N PRO A 199 9.76 -4.22 4.55
CA PRO A 199 10.36 -4.99 3.47
C PRO A 199 9.88 -6.44 3.47
N VAL A 200 9.77 -7.02 2.27
CA VAL A 200 9.53 -8.45 2.08
C VAL A 200 10.86 -9.17 2.12
N THR A 201 10.96 -10.24 2.92
CA THR A 201 12.13 -11.10 2.98
C THR A 201 11.81 -12.43 2.31
N SER A 202 12.61 -12.79 1.32
CA SER A 202 12.48 -14.07 0.63
C SER A 202 13.48 -15.06 1.19
N SER A 203 13.03 -16.25 1.54
CA SER A 203 13.85 -17.35 2.05
C SER A 203 13.60 -18.63 1.25
N LYS A 204 14.64 -19.47 1.16
CA LYS A 204 14.49 -20.82 0.59
C LYS A 204 13.88 -21.75 1.63
N VAL A 205 13.11 -22.73 1.19
CA VAL A 205 12.54 -23.77 2.04
C VAL A 205 13.52 -24.94 2.15
N ILE A 206 13.74 -25.44 3.38
CA ILE A 206 14.51 -26.64 3.62
C ILE A 206 13.58 -27.82 3.41
N LYS A 207 13.83 -28.63 2.39
CA LYS A 207 13.03 -29.85 2.07
C LYS A 207 13.68 -31.13 2.58
N THR A 208 14.99 -31.16 2.74
CA THR A 208 15.72 -32.37 3.17
C THR A 208 16.67 -32.02 4.30
N VAL A 209 16.62 -32.80 5.36
CA VAL A 209 17.58 -32.75 6.45
C VAL A 209 18.30 -34.11 6.45
N GLN A 210 19.61 -34.08 6.42
CA GLN A 210 20.43 -35.28 6.47
C GLN A 210 21.51 -35.10 7.53
N VAL A 211 21.63 -36.07 8.41
CA VAL A 211 22.63 -36.11 9.47
C VAL A 211 23.45 -37.38 9.27
N ASP A 212 24.73 -37.24 9.06
CA ASP A 212 25.69 -38.36 8.91
C ASP A 212 26.53 -38.42 10.20
N GLN A 213 26.63 -39.61 10.77
CA GLN A 213 27.47 -39.91 11.93
C GLN A 213 28.69 -40.71 11.49
N TYR A 214 29.86 -40.34 12.01
CA TYR A 214 31.15 -40.94 11.67
C TYR A 214 31.81 -41.50 12.95
N THR A 215 32.62 -42.55 12.79
CA THR A 215 33.26 -43.30 13.89
C THR A 215 34.27 -42.48 14.68
N ASP A 216 35.08 -41.67 13.97
CA ASP A 216 36.15 -40.92 14.59
C ASP A 216 36.45 -39.62 13.85
N MET A 217 36.68 -38.55 14.59
CA MET A 217 37.05 -37.24 14.06
C MET A 217 38.54 -37.03 13.82
N PRO A 218 39.46 -37.68 14.56
CA PRO A 218 40.90 -37.49 14.32
C PRO A 218 41.46 -38.31 13.17
N ASP A 219 40.69 -39.28 12.66
CA ASP A 219 41.20 -40.13 11.56
C ASP A 219 41.13 -39.38 10.22
N GLN A 220 42.16 -39.54 9.39
CA GLN A 220 42.25 -38.91 8.08
C GLN A 220 41.19 -39.43 7.07
N SER A 221 40.49 -40.47 7.42
CA SER A 221 39.41 -41.09 6.63
C SER A 221 38.29 -41.58 7.55
N PRO A 222 37.50 -40.66 8.15
CA PRO A 222 36.42 -41.05 9.04
C PRO A 222 35.35 -41.84 8.26
N LYS A 223 34.94 -42.98 8.84
CA LYS A 223 33.96 -43.88 8.23
C LYS A 223 32.56 -43.49 8.73
N ARG A 224 31.61 -43.37 7.78
CA ARG A 224 30.23 -43.12 8.14
C ARG A 224 29.60 -44.39 8.69
N GLU A 225 29.05 -44.30 9.91
CA GLU A 225 28.34 -45.40 10.57
C GLU A 225 26.83 -45.35 10.35
N GLN A 226 26.27 -44.16 10.38
CA GLN A 226 24.84 -44.01 10.30
C GLN A 226 24.47 -42.73 9.54
N ARG A 227 23.40 -42.84 8.73
CA ARG A 227 22.73 -41.71 8.12
C ARG A 227 21.27 -41.65 8.56
N TYR A 228 20.87 -40.51 9.09
CA TYR A 228 19.47 -40.19 9.36
C TYR A 228 19.01 -39.14 8.36
N LYS A 229 17.97 -39.46 7.59
CA LYS A 229 17.43 -38.57 6.54
C LYS A 229 15.95 -38.37 6.74
N VAL A 230 15.51 -37.08 6.75
CA VAL A 230 14.11 -36.67 6.83
C VAL A 230 13.74 -35.94 5.55
N VAL A 231 12.65 -36.34 4.91
CA VAL A 231 12.09 -35.72 3.72
C VAL A 231 10.57 -35.56 3.91
N PRO A 232 9.92 -34.58 3.27
CA PRO A 232 8.47 -34.47 3.30
C PRO A 232 7.80 -35.65 2.59
N ASN A 233 6.62 -36.01 3.02
CA ASN A 233 5.81 -37.02 2.39
C ASN A 233 4.41 -36.44 2.08
N PRO A 234 4.04 -36.26 0.79
CA PRO A 234 4.81 -36.64 -0.42
C PRO A 234 6.06 -35.77 -0.64
N THR A 235 7.05 -36.27 -1.36
CA THR A 235 8.32 -35.56 -1.67
C THR A 235 8.13 -34.30 -2.51
N THR A 236 6.98 -34.17 -3.16
CA THR A 236 6.55 -32.99 -3.93
C THR A 236 5.96 -31.90 -3.06
N ALA A 237 5.69 -32.18 -1.78
CA ALA A 237 5.07 -31.21 -0.88
C ALA A 237 5.83 -29.90 -0.76
N ASP A 238 5.09 -28.80 -0.66
CA ASP A 238 5.56 -27.44 -0.60
C ASP A 238 5.23 -26.79 0.75
N ALA A 239 5.61 -25.53 0.93
CA ALA A 239 5.56 -24.86 2.23
C ALA A 239 4.13 -24.53 2.71
N ASP A 240 3.14 -24.55 1.82
CA ASP A 240 1.71 -24.31 2.08
C ASP A 240 0.86 -25.58 2.01
N ASP A 241 1.46 -26.74 1.64
CA ASP A 241 0.78 -28.02 1.69
C ASP A 241 0.69 -28.56 3.12
N ASP A 242 -0.35 -29.35 3.37
CA ASP A 242 -0.44 -30.21 4.57
C ASP A 242 0.26 -31.54 4.27
N PHE A 243 1.38 -31.81 4.95
CA PHE A 243 2.20 -32.97 4.66
C PHE A 243 2.78 -33.63 5.92
N GLY A 244 3.06 -34.94 5.82
CA GLY A 244 3.81 -35.70 6.81
C GLY A 244 5.32 -35.72 6.50
N PHE A 245 6.05 -36.53 7.25
CA PHE A 245 7.48 -36.74 7.08
C PHE A 245 7.79 -38.22 6.91
N SER A 246 8.72 -38.53 5.97
CA SER A 246 9.34 -39.84 5.88
C SER A 246 10.74 -39.75 6.47
N GLU A 247 10.99 -40.64 7.42
CA GLU A 247 12.27 -40.78 8.10
C GLU A 247 12.92 -42.06 7.66
N THR A 248 14.20 -41.95 7.29
CA THR A 248 15.01 -43.12 6.89
C THR A 248 16.32 -43.13 7.68
N THR A 249 16.57 -44.22 8.34
CA THR A 249 17.83 -44.46 9.04
C THR A 249 18.60 -45.57 8.29
N SER A 250 19.78 -45.24 7.82
CA SER A 250 20.66 -46.20 7.14
C SER A 250 21.90 -46.46 7.97
N PHE A 251 22.26 -47.72 8.15
CA PHE A 251 23.47 -48.13 8.86
C PHE A 251 24.48 -48.64 7.84
N PHE A 252 25.76 -48.32 8.04
CA PHE A 252 26.83 -48.71 7.16
C PHE A 252 27.71 -49.70 7.89
N GLN A 253 27.86 -50.92 7.33
CA GLN A 253 28.80 -51.92 7.86
C GLN A 253 30.16 -51.68 7.22
N ASP A 254 31.17 -51.64 8.05
CA ASP A 254 32.58 -51.62 7.69
C ASP A 254 33.13 -50.36 7.04
N ALA A 255 34.41 -50.40 6.85
CA ALA A 255 35.27 -49.37 6.35
C ALA A 255 34.95 -48.87 4.93
N GLN A 256 34.04 -49.47 4.22
CA GLN A 256 33.81 -49.21 2.79
C GLN A 256 32.51 -48.44 2.47
N GLY A 257 31.73 -48.06 3.47
CA GLY A 257 30.52 -47.23 3.26
C GLY A 257 29.39 -47.97 2.53
N TYR A 258 29.27 -49.27 2.71
CA TYR A 258 28.21 -50.08 2.16
C TYR A 258 26.93 -49.97 3.02
N ASN A 259 25.84 -49.63 2.37
CA ASN A 259 24.53 -49.58 3.04
C ASN A 259 23.88 -50.97 2.99
N THR A 260 23.73 -51.61 4.15
CA THR A 260 23.13 -52.94 4.26
C THR A 260 21.65 -52.99 4.03
N GLU A 261 20.93 -51.89 4.19
CA GLU A 261 19.47 -51.80 3.95
C GLU A 261 19.14 -51.58 2.46
N THR A 262 19.92 -50.77 1.77
CA THR A 262 19.66 -50.46 0.36
C THR A 262 20.50 -51.21 -0.61
N GLY A 263 21.59 -51.92 -0.16
CA GLY A 263 22.49 -52.64 -1.01
C GLY A 263 23.39 -51.78 -1.92
N GLU A 264 23.41 -50.48 -1.66
CA GLU A 264 24.18 -49.52 -2.46
C GLU A 264 25.53 -49.16 -1.82
N ASP A 265 26.53 -49.03 -2.66
CA ASP A 265 27.87 -48.56 -2.27
C ASP A 265 27.90 -47.04 -2.28
N ASP A 266 28.00 -46.45 -1.11
CA ASP A 266 27.94 -45.01 -0.91
C ASP A 266 29.18 -44.23 -1.38
N ASN A 267 30.23 -44.97 -1.82
CA ASN A 267 31.45 -44.39 -2.38
C ASN A 267 31.37 -44.11 -3.89
N LYS A 268 30.24 -44.36 -4.54
CA LYS A 268 29.97 -43.96 -5.91
C LYS A 268 29.24 -42.66 -5.95
N SER A 269 29.94 -41.54 -5.95
CA SER A 269 29.43 -40.21 -6.32
C SER A 269 30.10 -39.75 -7.59
#